data_00a74dc6f0c9e7735032ddcae3ac461a
#
_entry.id   00a74dc6f0c9e7735032ddcae3ac461a
#
_cell.length_a   1.000
_cell.length_b   1.000
_cell.length_c   1.000
_cell.angle_alpha   90.00
_cell.angle_beta   90.00
_cell.angle_gamma   90.00
#
_symmetry.space_group_name_H-M   'P 1'
#
loop_
_entity.id
_entity.type
_entity.pdbx_description
1 polymer ?
#
loop_
_entity_poly.entity_id
_entity_poly.type
_entity_poly.pdbx_seq_one_letter_code
_entity_poly.pdbx_strand_id
1 'polypeptide(L)'
;TFAVTLNPVIYEGGIPVFIDTEEDSWCMDPVALEKAFALYPDVKLVVVAELYGFPGRMDVIREICDKHGALMIEDAAEALGATLNGKQCGSFGDYVAISYNGNKIITGSAGGCILTNDKEAADKARKWASQAREAAPWYQHKEVGYNYRMSNVIAGVVRGQYPYLEEHIAQKKAVYERYREGFQGLPVKMIPVVEGAEPNYWLSAMIIDEDAMCEQNRTDCEVSYVSAKGKSCPTEILETLMKDYAEGRPIWKPM
;
A
#
# COMPACT_ATOMS: atom_id res chain seq x y z
N THR A 1 5.65 -3.82 2.53
CA THR A 1 4.65 -2.80 2.83
C THR A 1 5.29 -1.44 3.11
N PHE A 2 4.51 -0.38 3.12
CA PHE A 2 5.02 0.96 3.39
C PHE A 2 5.10 1.21 4.91
N ALA A 3 6.20 1.83 5.38
CA ALA A 3 6.43 2.01 6.82
C ALA A 3 5.28 2.75 7.53
N VAL A 4 4.60 3.66 6.83
CA VAL A 4 3.50 4.45 7.39
C VAL A 4 2.27 3.58 7.73
N THR A 5 2.09 2.43 7.10
CA THR A 5 1.06 1.44 7.48
C THR A 5 1.25 0.95 8.92
N LEU A 6 2.51 0.84 9.37
CA LEU A 6 2.88 0.38 10.71
C LEU A 6 2.96 1.50 11.75
N ASN A 7 3.45 2.68 11.34
CA ASN A 7 3.78 3.75 12.29
C ASN A 7 2.65 4.09 13.28
N PRO A 8 1.37 4.16 12.89
CA PRO A 8 0.28 4.45 13.82
C PRO A 8 0.17 3.44 14.98
N VAL A 9 0.47 2.16 14.71
CA VAL A 9 0.49 1.12 15.75
C VAL A 9 1.54 1.45 16.82
N ILE A 10 2.72 1.87 16.37
CA ILE A 10 3.81 2.27 17.27
C ILE A 10 3.48 3.56 18.03
N TYR A 11 2.87 4.55 17.38
CA TYR A 11 2.50 5.82 18.02
C TYR A 11 1.49 5.62 19.14
N GLU A 12 0.61 4.63 19.01
CA GLU A 12 -0.37 4.26 20.04
C GLU A 12 0.16 3.25 21.07
N GLY A 13 1.48 2.94 21.04
CA GLY A 13 2.14 2.04 21.97
C GLY A 13 1.85 0.55 21.71
N GLY A 14 1.32 0.21 20.55
CA GLY A 14 1.07 -1.17 20.13
C GLY A 14 2.37 -1.92 19.84
N ILE A 15 2.33 -3.23 20.01
CA ILE A 15 3.43 -4.14 19.63
C ILE A 15 3.07 -4.81 18.32
N PRO A 16 3.78 -4.51 17.21
CA PRO A 16 3.46 -5.09 15.91
C PRO A 16 3.94 -6.53 15.81
N VAL A 17 3.12 -7.37 15.17
CA VAL A 17 3.49 -8.69 14.67
C VAL A 17 3.49 -8.62 13.16
N PHE A 18 4.62 -8.91 12.54
CA PHE A 18 4.76 -8.86 11.10
C PHE A 18 4.31 -10.18 10.46
N ILE A 19 3.48 -10.06 9.45
CA ILE A 19 3.03 -11.17 8.62
C ILE A 19 3.74 -11.06 7.26
N ASP A 20 4.32 -12.14 6.80
CA ASP A 20 4.99 -12.19 5.51
C ASP A 20 4.01 -12.12 4.34
N THR A 21 4.53 -11.90 3.16
CA THR A 21 3.75 -11.85 1.92
C THR A 21 3.71 -13.22 1.25
N GLU A 22 2.64 -13.49 0.51
CA GLU A 22 2.57 -14.64 -0.37
C GLU A 22 3.16 -14.34 -1.76
N GLU A 23 3.66 -15.36 -2.44
CA GLU A 23 4.28 -15.21 -3.76
C GLU A 23 3.29 -14.88 -4.87
N ASP A 24 2.03 -15.27 -4.69
CA ASP A 24 0.99 -15.15 -5.71
C ASP A 24 0.36 -13.75 -5.80
N SER A 25 0.53 -12.92 -4.78
CA SER A 25 -0.02 -11.56 -4.77
C SER A 25 0.98 -10.50 -4.34
N TRP A 26 2.07 -10.88 -3.66
CA TRP A 26 3.01 -10.02 -2.94
C TRP A 26 2.35 -9.18 -1.82
N CYS A 27 1.13 -9.54 -1.46
CA CYS A 27 0.40 -8.99 -0.33
C CYS A 27 0.43 -9.97 0.86
N MET A 28 -0.17 -9.58 1.98
CA MET A 28 -0.19 -10.40 3.19
C MET A 28 -0.64 -11.83 2.91
N ASP A 29 0.15 -12.81 3.37
CA ASP A 29 -0.18 -14.25 3.27
C ASP A 29 -1.28 -14.63 4.27
N PRO A 30 -2.48 -15.05 3.80
CA PRO A 30 -3.56 -15.49 4.69
C PRO A 30 -3.18 -16.70 5.56
N VAL A 31 -2.31 -17.58 5.06
CA VAL A 31 -1.87 -18.77 5.81
C VAL A 31 -0.93 -18.35 6.96
N ALA A 32 -0.04 -17.39 6.70
CA ALA A 32 0.81 -16.82 7.74
C ALA A 32 -0.02 -16.04 8.77
N LEU A 33 -1.05 -15.31 8.34
CA LEU A 33 -1.98 -14.61 9.24
C LEU A 33 -2.71 -15.58 10.18
N GLU A 34 -3.24 -16.69 9.66
CA GLU A 34 -3.92 -17.71 10.47
C GLU A 34 -2.94 -18.32 11.51
N LYS A 35 -1.69 -18.60 11.13
CA LYS A 35 -0.65 -19.07 12.05
C LYS A 35 -0.33 -18.04 13.13
N ALA A 36 -0.31 -16.75 12.76
CA ALA A 36 -0.04 -15.68 13.72
C ALA A 36 -1.13 -15.60 14.78
N PHE A 37 -2.41 -15.75 14.43
CA PHE A 37 -3.49 -15.82 15.41
C PHE A 37 -3.36 -17.01 16.39
N ALA A 38 -2.82 -18.15 15.92
CA ALA A 38 -2.54 -19.27 16.80
C ALA A 38 -1.41 -18.99 17.80
N LEU A 39 -0.40 -18.19 17.38
CA LEU A 39 0.73 -17.80 18.24
C LEU A 39 0.39 -16.62 19.16
N TYR A 40 -0.46 -15.72 18.70
CA TYR A 40 -0.83 -14.46 19.37
C TYR A 40 -2.36 -14.31 19.46
N PRO A 41 -3.04 -15.14 20.26
CA PRO A 41 -4.52 -15.18 20.30
C PRO A 41 -5.17 -13.89 20.82
N ASP A 42 -4.41 -13.04 21.48
CA ASP A 42 -4.89 -11.77 22.05
C ASP A 42 -4.89 -10.62 21.03
N VAL A 43 -4.39 -10.81 19.82
CA VAL A 43 -4.40 -9.79 18.76
C VAL A 43 -5.85 -9.48 18.38
N LYS A 44 -6.18 -8.18 18.34
CA LYS A 44 -7.52 -7.66 18.05
C LYS A 44 -7.55 -6.74 16.82
N LEU A 45 -6.41 -6.52 16.18
CA LEU A 45 -6.30 -5.61 15.06
C LEU A 45 -5.35 -6.19 14.02
N VAL A 46 -5.81 -6.22 12.77
CA VAL A 46 -5.01 -6.52 11.59
C VAL A 46 -4.94 -5.27 10.75
N VAL A 47 -3.76 -4.89 10.30
CA VAL A 47 -3.55 -3.81 9.33
C VAL A 47 -2.99 -4.42 8.06
N VAL A 48 -3.71 -4.30 6.96
CA VAL A 48 -3.34 -4.88 5.67
C VAL A 48 -3.26 -3.81 4.60
N ALA A 49 -2.20 -3.84 3.79
CA ALA A 49 -2.01 -2.92 2.67
C ALA A 49 -2.18 -3.64 1.33
N GLU A 50 -2.84 -3.00 0.40
CA GLU A 50 -2.96 -3.43 -1.00
C GLU A 50 -1.81 -2.83 -1.80
N LEU A 51 -0.73 -3.60 -1.89
CA LEU A 51 0.55 -3.12 -2.37
C LEU A 51 0.51 -2.75 -3.86
N TYR A 52 0.99 -1.56 -4.20
CA TYR A 52 1.15 -1.05 -5.57
C TYR A 52 -0.14 -0.97 -6.40
N GLY A 53 -1.31 -1.05 -5.74
CA GLY A 53 -2.59 -1.07 -6.42
C GLY A 53 -3.03 -2.43 -6.93
N PHE A 54 -2.39 -3.49 -6.43
CA PHE A 54 -2.73 -4.89 -6.70
C PHE A 54 -3.36 -5.48 -5.44
N PRO A 55 -4.66 -5.83 -5.49
CA PRO A 55 -5.31 -6.46 -4.34
C PRO A 55 -4.70 -7.83 -4.06
N GLY A 56 -4.45 -8.11 -2.77
CA GLY A 56 -4.23 -9.47 -2.29
C GLY A 56 -5.56 -10.20 -2.08
N ARG A 57 -5.54 -11.28 -1.31
CA ARG A 57 -6.73 -12.08 -0.97
C ARG A 57 -7.53 -11.44 0.16
N MET A 58 -8.01 -10.21 -0.07
CA MET A 58 -8.67 -9.38 0.93
C MET A 58 -9.93 -10.00 1.50
N ASP A 59 -10.67 -10.77 0.71
CA ASP A 59 -11.83 -11.55 1.10
C ASP A 59 -11.46 -12.63 2.13
N VAL A 60 -10.44 -13.42 1.86
CA VAL A 60 -9.93 -14.45 2.77
C VAL A 60 -9.38 -13.85 4.07
N ILE A 61 -8.62 -12.75 3.96
CA ILE A 61 -8.10 -12.02 5.13
C ILE A 61 -9.25 -11.50 5.98
N ARG A 62 -10.32 -10.96 5.38
CA ARG A 62 -11.52 -10.52 6.09
C ARG A 62 -12.18 -11.68 6.85
N GLU A 63 -12.37 -12.83 6.21
CA GLU A 63 -12.94 -14.03 6.84
C GLU A 63 -12.11 -14.50 8.03
N ILE A 64 -10.78 -14.47 7.93
CA ILE A 64 -9.88 -14.79 9.04
C ILE A 64 -10.05 -13.79 10.18
N CYS A 65 -10.09 -12.49 9.90
CA CYS A 65 -10.31 -11.47 10.93
C CYS A 65 -11.65 -11.68 11.64
N ASP A 66 -12.74 -11.95 10.90
CA ASP A 66 -14.06 -12.20 11.44
C ASP A 66 -14.07 -13.45 12.36
N LYS A 67 -13.44 -14.53 11.91
CA LYS A 67 -13.30 -15.77 12.67
C LYS A 67 -12.61 -15.55 14.02
N HIS A 68 -11.59 -14.70 14.07
CA HIS A 68 -10.82 -14.42 15.29
C HIS A 68 -11.34 -13.19 16.07
N GLY A 69 -12.42 -12.55 15.61
CA GLY A 69 -13.00 -11.35 16.24
C GLY A 69 -12.02 -10.17 16.25
N ALA A 70 -11.20 -10.04 15.24
CA ALA A 70 -10.25 -8.97 15.05
C ALA A 70 -10.80 -7.90 14.09
N LEU A 71 -10.57 -6.63 14.42
CA LEU A 71 -10.82 -5.53 13.49
C LEU A 71 -9.80 -5.52 12.37
N MET A 72 -10.21 -5.09 11.18
CA MET A 72 -9.35 -4.96 10.02
C MET A 72 -9.25 -3.49 9.60
N ILE A 73 -8.04 -2.95 9.62
CA ILE A 73 -7.72 -1.68 8.96
C ILE A 73 -7.17 -2.02 7.57
N GLU A 74 -7.83 -1.49 6.55
CA GLU A 74 -7.42 -1.62 5.16
C GLU A 74 -6.65 -0.36 4.72
N ASP A 75 -5.38 -0.52 4.43
CA ASP A 75 -4.58 0.54 3.83
C ASP A 75 -4.70 0.44 2.31
N ALA A 76 -5.74 1.05 1.78
CA ALA A 76 -6.02 1.16 0.35
C ALA A 76 -5.43 2.44 -0.26
N ALA A 77 -4.38 2.99 0.36
CA ALA A 77 -3.72 4.21 -0.10
C ALA A 77 -3.18 4.11 -1.54
N GLU A 78 -3.03 2.91 -2.06
CA GLU A 78 -2.50 2.61 -3.39
C GLU A 78 -3.54 1.97 -4.32
N ALA A 79 -4.70 1.57 -3.78
CA ALA A 79 -5.66 0.70 -4.47
C ALA A 79 -6.97 1.41 -4.89
N LEU A 80 -7.02 2.74 -4.92
CA LEU A 80 -8.21 3.47 -5.36
C LEU A 80 -8.61 3.04 -6.78
N GLY A 81 -9.84 2.54 -6.93
CA GLY A 81 -10.39 2.04 -8.19
C GLY A 81 -10.07 0.56 -8.50
N ALA A 82 -9.19 -0.09 -7.73
CA ALA A 82 -8.97 -1.53 -7.85
C ALA A 82 -10.14 -2.33 -7.27
N THR A 83 -10.37 -3.56 -7.78
CA THR A 83 -11.42 -4.46 -7.29
C THR A 83 -10.91 -5.88 -7.10
N LEU A 84 -11.56 -6.61 -6.20
CA LEU A 84 -11.42 -8.06 -6.06
C LEU A 84 -12.80 -8.70 -6.08
N ASN A 85 -13.04 -9.63 -7.00
CA ASN A 85 -14.34 -10.28 -7.21
C ASN A 85 -15.49 -9.27 -7.38
N GLY A 86 -15.22 -8.14 -8.06
CA GLY A 86 -16.18 -7.05 -8.27
C GLY A 86 -16.42 -6.16 -7.05
N LYS A 87 -15.80 -6.44 -5.90
CA LYS A 87 -15.87 -5.59 -4.70
C LYS A 87 -14.71 -4.60 -4.70
N GLN A 88 -15.01 -3.32 -4.49
CA GLN A 88 -14.01 -2.24 -4.47
C GLN A 88 -13.00 -2.42 -3.33
N CYS A 89 -11.71 -2.28 -3.63
CA CYS A 89 -10.68 -2.03 -2.63
C CYS A 89 -10.99 -0.75 -1.88
N GLY A 90 -10.76 -0.75 -0.58
CA GLY A 90 -11.27 0.31 0.29
C GLY A 90 -12.66 0.02 0.87
N SER A 91 -13.16 -1.23 0.78
CA SER A 91 -14.43 -1.65 1.35
C SER A 91 -14.40 -2.98 2.09
N PHE A 92 -13.22 -3.58 2.26
CA PHE A 92 -13.06 -4.84 2.99
C PHE A 92 -12.83 -4.61 4.48
N GLY A 93 -12.15 -3.52 4.86
CA GLY A 93 -11.82 -3.19 6.23
C GLY A 93 -12.99 -2.58 7.02
N ASP A 94 -12.92 -2.70 8.36
CA ASP A 94 -13.80 -1.94 9.27
C ASP A 94 -13.49 -0.44 9.19
N TYR A 95 -12.21 -0.12 9.02
CA TYR A 95 -11.68 1.21 8.77
C TYR A 95 -10.72 1.16 7.58
N VAL A 96 -10.81 2.16 6.73
CA VAL A 96 -10.04 2.19 5.48
C VAL A 96 -9.36 3.53 5.33
N ALA A 97 -8.12 3.52 4.86
CA ALA A 97 -7.38 4.71 4.50
C ALA A 97 -7.19 4.80 2.98
N ILE A 98 -7.59 5.91 2.39
CA ILE A 98 -7.31 6.28 0.99
C ILE A 98 -6.36 7.47 0.99
N SER A 99 -5.37 7.48 0.11
CA SER A 99 -4.39 8.56 -0.02
C SER A 99 -4.57 9.33 -1.33
N TYR A 100 -4.46 10.67 -1.22
CA TYR A 100 -4.36 11.59 -2.35
C TYR A 100 -3.00 12.30 -2.38
N ASN A 101 -1.96 11.64 -1.84
CA ASN A 101 -0.60 12.16 -1.88
C ASN A 101 -0.14 12.39 -3.33
N GLY A 102 0.91 13.22 -3.51
CA GLY A 102 1.35 13.73 -4.81
C GLY A 102 1.69 12.69 -5.87
N ASN A 103 1.95 11.45 -5.47
CA ASN A 103 2.31 10.34 -6.38
C ASN A 103 1.18 9.32 -6.61
N LYS A 104 -0.01 9.52 -6.04
CA LYS A 104 -1.12 8.57 -6.16
C LYS A 104 -1.85 8.71 -7.49
N ILE A 105 -2.64 7.68 -7.84
CA ILE A 105 -3.37 7.63 -9.13
C ILE A 105 -4.35 8.79 -9.31
N ILE A 106 -4.95 9.24 -8.21
CA ILE A 106 -5.67 10.52 -8.08
C ILE A 106 -4.96 11.28 -6.97
N THR A 107 -4.54 12.49 -7.24
CA THR A 107 -3.73 13.26 -6.30
C THR A 107 -4.26 14.66 -6.05
N GLY A 108 -4.11 15.11 -4.81
CA GLY A 108 -4.25 16.51 -4.40
C GLY A 108 -2.90 17.12 -3.97
N SER A 109 -1.75 16.47 -4.27
CA SER A 109 -0.44 16.75 -3.70
C SER A 109 -0.34 16.39 -2.20
N ALA A 110 -1.45 16.34 -1.52
CA ALA A 110 -1.59 15.93 -0.12
C ALA A 110 -3.03 15.46 0.13
N GLY A 111 -3.29 15.00 1.35
CA GLY A 111 -4.64 14.63 1.79
C GLY A 111 -4.93 13.15 1.63
N GLY A 112 -6.09 12.78 2.11
CA GLY A 112 -6.62 11.43 2.13
C GLY A 112 -8.01 11.43 2.74
N CYS A 113 -8.62 10.27 2.85
CA CYS A 113 -9.86 10.09 3.58
C CYS A 113 -9.89 8.77 4.34
N ILE A 114 -10.68 8.74 5.39
CA ILE A 114 -11.05 7.54 6.12
C ILE A 114 -12.44 7.12 5.67
N LEU A 115 -12.64 5.85 5.36
CA LEU A 115 -13.93 5.25 5.07
C LEU A 115 -14.27 4.25 6.18
N THR A 116 -15.50 4.27 6.66
CA THR A 116 -16.02 3.32 7.65
C THR A 116 -17.55 3.37 7.66
N ASN A 117 -18.16 2.25 8.03
CA ASN A 117 -19.60 2.17 8.29
C ASN A 117 -19.95 2.52 9.75
N ASP A 118 -18.93 2.66 10.62
CA ASP A 118 -19.11 3.10 12.00
C ASP A 118 -19.24 4.63 12.05
N LYS A 119 -20.50 5.07 12.24
CA LYS A 119 -20.83 6.50 12.29
C LYS A 119 -20.15 7.21 13.47
N GLU A 120 -20.05 6.57 14.63
CA GLU A 120 -19.46 7.17 15.82
C GLU A 120 -17.97 7.37 15.63
N ALA A 121 -17.26 6.36 15.08
CA ALA A 121 -15.86 6.47 14.72
C ALA A 121 -15.62 7.52 13.65
N ALA A 122 -16.48 7.62 12.62
CA ALA A 122 -16.38 8.65 11.59
C ALA A 122 -16.52 10.06 12.17
N ASP A 123 -17.50 10.27 13.06
CA ASP A 123 -17.72 11.55 13.73
C ASP A 123 -16.56 11.90 14.67
N LYS A 124 -16.02 10.90 15.38
CA LYS A 124 -14.85 11.06 16.24
C LYS A 124 -13.59 11.42 15.45
N ALA A 125 -13.32 10.71 14.35
CA ALA A 125 -12.19 11.00 13.46
C ALA A 125 -12.30 12.43 12.88
N ARG A 126 -13.49 12.85 12.49
CA ARG A 126 -13.75 14.19 11.99
C ARG A 126 -13.53 15.28 13.06
N LYS A 127 -13.93 15.00 14.31
CA LYS A 127 -13.68 15.85 15.45
C LYS A 127 -12.16 15.99 15.71
N TRP A 128 -11.45 14.87 15.79
CA TRP A 128 -9.99 14.88 15.99
C TRP A 128 -9.24 15.59 14.87
N ALA A 129 -9.59 15.35 13.63
CA ALA A 129 -8.99 16.03 12.48
C ALA A 129 -9.24 17.54 12.47
N SER A 130 -10.23 18.02 13.24
CA SER A 130 -10.62 19.43 13.41
C SER A 130 -10.24 19.95 14.80
N GLN A 131 -9.07 19.58 15.31
CA GLN A 131 -8.51 20.04 16.59
C GLN A 131 -9.30 19.59 17.84
N ALA A 132 -10.17 18.60 17.74
CA ALA A 132 -11.07 18.14 18.82
C ALA A 132 -11.90 19.29 19.45
N ARG A 133 -12.25 20.30 18.65
CA ARG A 133 -12.99 21.47 19.11
C ARG A 133 -14.42 21.09 19.50
N GLU A 134 -14.86 21.58 20.69
CA GLU A 134 -16.23 21.43 21.16
C GLU A 134 -17.15 22.50 20.53
N ALA A 135 -18.46 22.22 20.55
CA ALA A 135 -19.48 23.17 20.14
C ALA A 135 -19.69 24.23 21.24
N ALA A 136 -18.85 25.27 21.23
CA ALA A 136 -18.93 26.39 22.14
C ALA A 136 -18.65 27.70 21.40
N PRO A 137 -19.14 28.85 21.86
CA PRO A 137 -18.82 30.16 21.27
C PRO A 137 -17.37 30.61 21.50
N TRP A 138 -16.62 29.88 22.29
CA TRP A 138 -15.19 30.07 22.54
C TRP A 138 -14.42 28.81 22.16
N TYR A 139 -13.09 28.84 22.18
CA TYR A 139 -12.24 27.64 22.00
C TYR A 139 -12.31 26.77 23.24
N GLN A 140 -12.97 25.63 23.09
CA GLN A 140 -13.14 24.62 24.15
C GLN A 140 -12.65 23.27 23.63
N HIS A 141 -11.80 22.61 24.39
CA HIS A 141 -11.25 21.31 24.08
C HIS A 141 -11.33 20.41 25.31
N LYS A 142 -11.83 19.20 25.16
CA LYS A 142 -11.88 18.16 26.20
C LYS A 142 -10.83 17.06 26.00
N GLU A 143 -10.23 17.05 24.82
CA GLU A 143 -9.26 16.05 24.40
C GLU A 143 -8.29 16.65 23.38
N VAL A 144 -7.17 15.97 23.16
CA VAL A 144 -6.18 16.35 22.13
C VAL A 144 -6.77 16.07 20.76
N GLY A 145 -6.55 16.97 19.82
CA GLY A 145 -6.91 16.83 18.43
C GLY A 145 -5.83 17.35 17.50
N TYR A 146 -6.06 17.21 16.21
CA TYR A 146 -5.09 17.46 15.15
C TYR A 146 -5.64 18.43 14.11
N ASN A 147 -4.77 19.03 13.33
CA ASN A 147 -5.15 19.82 12.16
C ASN A 147 -4.93 18.97 10.90
N TYR A 148 -5.80 17.98 10.67
CA TYR A 148 -5.67 16.98 9.60
C TYR A 148 -6.76 17.12 8.52
N ARG A 149 -7.59 18.16 8.57
CA ARG A 149 -8.60 18.39 7.53
C ARG A 149 -7.95 18.81 6.21
N MET A 150 -8.33 18.11 5.16
CA MET A 150 -8.00 18.51 3.79
C MET A 150 -8.56 19.90 3.49
N SER A 151 -7.78 20.79 2.86
CA SER A 151 -8.28 22.09 2.43
C SER A 151 -9.24 21.96 1.25
N ASN A 152 -10.13 22.95 1.08
CA ASN A 152 -11.06 23.00 -0.06
C ASN A 152 -10.32 23.05 -1.41
N VAL A 153 -9.13 23.67 -1.46
CA VAL A 153 -8.31 23.71 -2.68
C VAL A 153 -7.87 22.31 -3.07
N ILE A 154 -7.30 21.54 -2.12
CA ILE A 154 -6.89 20.15 -2.35
C ILE A 154 -8.10 19.28 -2.71
N ALA A 155 -9.19 19.41 -1.97
CA ALA A 155 -10.44 18.69 -2.28
C ALA A 155 -10.96 19.00 -3.69
N GLY A 156 -10.84 20.25 -4.13
CA GLY A 156 -11.20 20.67 -5.49
C GLY A 156 -10.33 20.03 -6.56
N VAL A 157 -9.01 19.93 -6.33
CA VAL A 157 -8.07 19.27 -7.23
C VAL A 157 -8.39 17.78 -7.35
N VAL A 158 -8.58 17.08 -6.21
CA VAL A 158 -8.96 15.66 -6.18
C VAL A 158 -10.29 15.44 -6.93
N ARG A 159 -11.30 16.26 -6.64
CA ARG A 159 -12.62 16.17 -7.29
C ARG A 159 -12.51 16.38 -8.81
N GLY A 160 -11.64 17.28 -9.25
CA GLY A 160 -11.42 17.55 -10.68
C GLY A 160 -10.77 16.40 -11.44
N GLN A 161 -9.97 15.58 -10.76
CA GLN A 161 -9.29 14.42 -11.36
C GLN A 161 -10.13 13.14 -11.29
N TYR A 162 -11.00 13.01 -10.29
CA TYR A 162 -11.75 11.78 -10.04
C TYR A 162 -12.53 11.25 -11.27
N PRO A 163 -13.14 12.10 -12.12
CA PRO A 163 -13.80 11.63 -13.34
C PRO A 163 -12.89 10.92 -14.35
N TYR A 164 -11.57 11.09 -14.23
CA TYR A 164 -10.56 10.48 -15.10
C TYR A 164 -9.90 9.23 -14.51
N LEU A 165 -10.40 8.73 -13.37
CA LEU A 165 -9.80 7.58 -12.68
C LEU A 165 -9.69 6.35 -13.58
N GLU A 166 -10.76 6.00 -14.30
CA GLU A 166 -10.78 4.85 -15.22
C GLU A 166 -9.80 5.03 -16.39
N GLU A 167 -9.67 6.24 -16.90
CA GLU A 167 -8.67 6.55 -17.93
C GLU A 167 -7.25 6.37 -17.39
N HIS A 168 -6.97 6.85 -16.18
CA HIS A 168 -5.67 6.68 -15.54
C HIS A 168 -5.36 5.19 -15.31
N ILE A 169 -6.32 4.40 -14.85
CA ILE A 169 -6.17 2.94 -14.69
C ILE A 169 -5.84 2.29 -16.03
N ALA A 170 -6.57 2.62 -17.08
CA ALA A 170 -6.33 2.08 -18.42
C ALA A 170 -4.93 2.42 -18.94
N GLN A 171 -4.46 3.66 -18.75
CA GLN A 171 -3.11 4.09 -19.12
C GLN A 171 -2.04 3.32 -18.32
N LYS A 172 -2.23 3.15 -17.00
CA LYS A 172 -1.31 2.39 -16.15
C LYS A 172 -1.28 0.91 -16.52
N LYS A 173 -2.44 0.31 -16.80
CA LYS A 173 -2.55 -1.06 -17.30
C LYS A 173 -1.76 -1.24 -18.59
N ALA A 174 -1.90 -0.32 -19.55
CA ALA A 174 -1.18 -0.39 -20.81
C ALA A 174 0.35 -0.33 -20.62
N VAL A 175 0.84 0.41 -19.62
CA VAL A 175 2.27 0.43 -19.25
C VAL A 175 2.68 -0.93 -18.67
N TYR A 176 1.92 -1.46 -17.71
CA TYR A 176 2.17 -2.76 -17.09
C TYR A 176 2.23 -3.90 -18.14
N GLU A 177 1.26 -3.95 -19.05
CA GLU A 177 1.21 -4.98 -20.09
C GLU A 177 2.41 -4.88 -21.06
N ARG A 178 2.85 -3.68 -21.37
CA ARG A 178 4.04 -3.46 -22.20
C ARG A 178 5.31 -3.96 -21.53
N TYR A 179 5.46 -3.74 -20.22
CA TYR A 179 6.58 -4.31 -19.45
C TYR A 179 6.47 -5.83 -19.38
N ARG A 180 5.27 -6.36 -19.10
CA ARG A 180 5.04 -7.80 -19.05
C ARG A 180 5.40 -8.51 -20.36
N GLU A 181 5.07 -7.90 -21.48
CA GLU A 181 5.42 -8.40 -22.80
C GLU A 181 6.94 -8.26 -23.07
N GLY A 182 7.50 -7.09 -22.78
CA GLY A 182 8.91 -6.80 -23.04
C GLY A 182 9.89 -7.61 -22.19
N PHE A 183 9.45 -8.08 -21.02
CA PHE A 183 10.28 -8.90 -20.11
C PHE A 183 10.13 -10.40 -20.34
N GLN A 184 9.35 -10.85 -21.32
CA GLN A 184 9.23 -12.26 -21.64
C GLN A 184 10.60 -12.86 -21.96
N GLY A 185 10.93 -13.98 -21.30
CA GLY A 185 12.21 -14.67 -21.49
C GLY A 185 13.39 -14.07 -20.73
N LEU A 186 13.18 -12.97 -20.01
CA LEU A 186 14.17 -12.42 -19.10
C LEU A 186 13.98 -13.00 -17.68
N PRO A 187 15.03 -13.04 -16.86
CA PRO A 187 14.96 -13.51 -15.48
C PRO A 187 14.31 -12.46 -14.55
N VAL A 188 13.08 -12.09 -14.88
CA VAL A 188 12.30 -11.05 -14.20
C VAL A 188 10.88 -11.56 -14.00
N LYS A 189 10.36 -11.39 -12.80
CA LYS A 189 8.96 -11.67 -12.46
C LYS A 189 8.24 -10.36 -12.15
N MET A 190 7.23 -10.04 -12.94
CA MET A 190 6.34 -8.90 -12.65
C MET A 190 5.38 -9.24 -11.51
N ILE A 191 4.93 -8.22 -10.79
CA ILE A 191 3.88 -8.37 -9.78
C ILE A 191 2.68 -9.11 -10.40
N PRO A 192 2.24 -10.22 -9.79
CA PRO A 192 1.15 -11.02 -10.33
C PRO A 192 -0.22 -10.37 -10.08
N VAL A 193 -1.19 -10.75 -10.88
CA VAL A 193 -2.60 -10.39 -10.68
C VAL A 193 -3.33 -11.61 -10.12
N VAL A 194 -3.88 -11.48 -8.92
CA VAL A 194 -4.66 -12.53 -8.28
C VAL A 194 -5.94 -12.79 -9.08
N GLU A 195 -6.40 -14.04 -9.12
CA GLU A 195 -7.66 -14.39 -9.76
C GLU A 195 -8.82 -13.58 -9.17
N GLY A 196 -9.66 -13.03 -10.04
CA GLY A 196 -10.76 -12.15 -9.66
C GLY A 196 -10.36 -10.70 -9.35
N ALA A 197 -9.07 -10.37 -9.36
CA ALA A 197 -8.61 -9.01 -9.13
C ALA A 197 -8.57 -8.17 -10.42
N GLU A 198 -8.99 -6.92 -10.29
CA GLU A 198 -8.80 -5.86 -11.30
C GLU A 198 -7.97 -4.75 -10.65
N PRO A 199 -6.63 -4.80 -10.76
CA PRO A 199 -5.75 -3.79 -10.18
C PRO A 199 -5.94 -2.42 -10.81
N ASN A 200 -5.56 -1.36 -10.09
CA ASN A 200 -5.42 -0.04 -10.68
C ASN A 200 -4.04 0.20 -11.32
N TYR A 201 -3.11 -0.76 -11.18
CA TYR A 201 -1.77 -0.73 -11.78
C TYR A 201 -0.96 0.52 -11.40
N TRP A 202 -1.15 1.04 -10.18
CA TRP A 202 -0.48 2.27 -9.75
C TRP A 202 1.03 2.22 -10.02
N LEU A 203 1.68 1.12 -9.67
CA LEU A 203 3.08 0.87 -10.02
C LEU A 203 3.25 -0.49 -10.71
N SER A 204 4.15 -0.54 -11.70
CA SER A 204 4.59 -1.78 -12.33
C SER A 204 5.83 -2.29 -11.59
N ALA A 205 5.62 -3.10 -10.56
CA ALA A 205 6.69 -3.67 -9.76
C ALA A 205 7.23 -4.97 -10.37
N MET A 206 8.51 -5.25 -10.15
CA MET A 206 9.16 -6.47 -10.61
C MET A 206 10.17 -6.98 -9.59
N ILE A 207 10.40 -8.29 -9.59
CA ILE A 207 11.51 -8.96 -8.92
C ILE A 207 12.45 -9.49 -9.98
N ILE A 208 13.74 -9.29 -9.80
CA ILE A 208 14.79 -9.84 -10.64
C ILE A 208 15.28 -11.10 -9.98
N ASP A 209 15.43 -12.17 -10.78
CA ASP A 209 15.95 -13.45 -10.29
C ASP A 209 17.31 -13.24 -9.63
N GLU A 210 17.50 -13.81 -8.46
CA GLU A 210 18.74 -13.67 -7.70
C GLU A 210 19.96 -14.26 -8.40
N ASP A 211 19.74 -15.22 -9.30
CA ASP A 211 20.75 -15.85 -10.13
C ASP A 211 20.91 -15.18 -11.51
N ALA A 212 20.15 -14.13 -11.81
CA ALA A 212 20.34 -13.36 -13.02
C ALA A 212 21.74 -12.80 -13.07
N MET A 213 22.48 -13.15 -14.12
CA MET A 213 23.86 -12.70 -14.31
C MET A 213 23.88 -11.20 -14.63
N CYS A 214 24.35 -10.42 -13.68
CA CYS A 214 24.86 -9.09 -13.98
C CYS A 214 26.37 -9.22 -14.13
N GLU A 215 26.91 -9.03 -15.32
CA GLU A 215 28.34 -8.87 -15.55
C GLU A 215 28.82 -7.56 -14.94
N GLN A 216 28.86 -7.47 -13.62
CA GLN A 216 29.24 -6.24 -12.97
C GLN A 216 30.28 -6.44 -11.91
N ASN A 217 31.19 -5.49 -11.86
CA ASN A 217 32.15 -5.32 -10.80
C ASN A 217 31.41 -4.84 -9.55
N ARG A 218 31.00 -5.76 -8.70
CA ARG A 218 30.24 -5.44 -7.46
C ARG A 218 31.13 -4.90 -6.35
N THR A 219 32.35 -4.53 -6.64
CA THR A 219 33.27 -3.96 -5.64
C THR A 219 32.80 -2.68 -5.03
N ASP A 220 31.89 -1.97 -5.71
CA ASP A 220 31.37 -0.66 -5.30
C ASP A 220 29.98 -0.73 -4.66
N CYS A 221 29.40 -1.92 -4.51
CA CYS A 221 28.18 -2.08 -3.75
C CYS A 221 28.46 -1.89 -2.26
N GLU A 222 28.34 -0.66 -1.79
CA GLU A 222 28.48 -0.30 -0.36
C GLU A 222 27.36 -0.84 0.53
N VAL A 223 26.51 -1.71 0.04
CA VAL A 223 25.34 -2.19 0.76
C VAL A 223 25.67 -3.46 1.47
N SER A 224 25.49 -3.48 2.77
CA SER A 224 25.83 -4.59 3.69
C SER A 224 25.08 -5.91 3.40
N TYR A 225 24.16 -5.94 2.45
CA TYR A 225 23.41 -7.12 2.03
C TYR A 225 23.60 -7.43 0.55
N VAL A 226 24.75 -7.13 0.03
CA VAL A 226 25.14 -7.65 -1.27
C VAL A 226 25.06 -9.16 -1.20
N SER A 227 24.25 -9.71 -2.04
CA SER A 227 24.14 -11.14 -2.26
C SER A 227 25.51 -11.74 -2.51
N ALA A 228 25.65 -13.02 -2.26
CA ALA A 228 26.90 -13.76 -2.53
C ALA A 228 27.40 -13.43 -3.94
N LYS A 229 28.74 -13.50 -4.13
CA LYS A 229 29.37 -13.24 -5.42
C LYS A 229 28.68 -14.02 -6.54
N GLY A 230 28.24 -13.32 -7.58
CA GLY A 230 27.50 -13.89 -8.71
C GLY A 230 25.99 -13.69 -8.66
N LYS A 231 25.43 -13.12 -7.59
CA LYS A 231 24.00 -12.78 -7.49
C LYS A 231 23.71 -11.40 -8.07
N SER A 232 22.47 -11.17 -8.49
CA SER A 232 21.97 -9.87 -8.95
C SER A 232 22.06 -8.83 -7.84
N CYS A 233 22.47 -7.61 -8.16
CA CYS A 233 22.45 -6.48 -7.24
C CYS A 233 21.36 -5.50 -7.65
N PRO A 234 20.24 -5.39 -6.91
CA PRO A 234 19.14 -4.48 -7.25
C PRO A 234 19.57 -3.01 -7.33
N THR A 235 20.52 -2.59 -6.49
CA THR A 235 21.04 -1.21 -6.49
C THR A 235 21.79 -0.89 -7.79
N GLU A 236 22.67 -1.76 -8.25
CA GLU A 236 23.41 -1.56 -9.50
C GLU A 236 22.51 -1.55 -10.73
N ILE A 237 21.53 -2.46 -10.77
CA ILE A 237 20.54 -2.50 -11.85
C ILE A 237 19.78 -1.18 -11.90
N LEU A 238 19.35 -0.70 -10.75
CA LEU A 238 18.64 0.56 -10.65
C LEU A 238 19.50 1.73 -11.08
N GLU A 239 20.74 1.84 -10.59
CA GLU A 239 21.67 2.91 -10.95
C GLU A 239 21.92 2.93 -12.46
N THR A 240 22.07 1.75 -13.08
CA THR A 240 22.19 1.62 -14.52
C THR A 240 20.94 2.11 -15.25
N LEU A 241 19.75 1.69 -14.81
CA LEU A 241 18.50 2.14 -15.41
C LEU A 241 18.31 3.66 -15.29
N MET A 242 18.63 4.22 -14.13
CA MET A 242 18.53 5.68 -13.92
C MET A 242 19.56 6.47 -14.73
N LYS A 243 20.80 5.98 -14.81
CA LYS A 243 21.90 6.67 -15.46
C LYS A 243 21.79 6.61 -16.98
N ASP A 244 21.54 5.43 -17.51
CA ASP A 244 21.65 5.16 -18.94
C ASP A 244 20.32 5.31 -19.69
N TYR A 245 19.20 5.12 -19.00
CA TYR A 245 17.86 5.13 -19.59
C TYR A 245 16.90 6.14 -18.95
N ALA A 246 17.32 6.84 -17.89
CA ALA A 246 16.47 7.74 -17.08
C ALA A 246 15.19 7.05 -16.57
N GLU A 247 15.21 5.73 -16.45
CA GLU A 247 14.10 4.91 -16.01
C GLU A 247 14.39 4.28 -14.65
N GLY A 248 13.33 4.01 -13.92
CA GLY A 248 13.40 3.35 -12.63
C GLY A 248 13.39 4.31 -11.44
N ARG A 249 12.69 3.90 -10.43
CA ARG A 249 12.68 4.51 -9.10
C ARG A 249 12.79 3.42 -8.08
N PRO A 250 13.83 3.41 -7.23
CA PRO A 250 13.86 2.47 -6.14
C PRO A 250 12.73 2.80 -5.19
N ILE A 251 11.86 1.85 -4.96
CA ILE A 251 10.86 1.96 -3.89
C ILE A 251 11.45 1.39 -2.61
N TRP A 252 12.30 0.41 -2.72
CA TRP A 252 12.97 -0.22 -1.61
C TRP A 252 14.48 -0.30 -1.85
N LYS A 253 15.21 0.26 -0.93
CA LYS A 253 16.59 -0.16 -0.72
C LYS A 253 16.51 -1.36 0.24
N PRO A 254 17.01 -2.55 -0.12
CA PRO A 254 17.07 -3.66 0.80
C PRO A 254 17.78 -3.21 2.09
N MET A 255 17.21 -3.52 3.24
CA MET A 255 17.85 -3.24 4.53
C MET A 255 18.83 -4.32 4.87
#